data_7168e9fe1070a4a12cc555d6930f8c0e
#
_entry.id   7168e9fe1070a4a12cc555d6930f8c0e
#
_cell.length_a   1.000
_cell.length_b   1.000
_cell.length_c   1.000
_cell.angle_alpha   90.00
_cell.angle_beta   90.00
_cell.angle_gamma   90.00
#
_symmetry.space_group_name_H-M   'P 1'
#
loop_
_entity.id
_entity.type
_entity.pdbx_description
1 polymer ?
#
loop_
_entity_poly.entity_id
_entity_poly.type
_entity_poly.pdbx_seq_one_letter_code
_entity_poly.pdbx_strand_id
1 'polypeptide(L)'
;IKPKKKPKKKILSKEKLTPQEKPKKKIVKEEKTKPKKKIVTEKIKEGLILPKKKPLVVEKKISKAKKKSKYYRKKDFALAKKAITEMEKKKWFKALSISKKAKDKSIYRFIQWKHLLTKGNQASFYDYQLFINNNKNYPRINRLRYLAEHKLSTKKISPKKIIKWFDGQDPLSGFGKLILGESLIAEGNSSKGIKLIKDGWITANLSRSDMKFFRKKYKKYLQADDYIKRADYL
;
A
#
# COMPACT_ATOMS: atom_id res chain seq x y z
N ILE A 1 11.68 25.60 54.07
CA ILE A 1 11.05 24.29 53.82
C ILE A 1 11.84 23.64 52.68
N LYS A 2 12.68 22.63 53.00
CA LYS A 2 13.55 21.90 52.04
C LYS A 2 12.68 20.88 51.26
N PRO A 3 12.87 20.70 49.94
CA PRO A 3 12.11 19.72 49.16
C PRO A 3 12.60 18.30 49.43
N LYS A 4 11.65 17.35 49.60
CA LYS A 4 11.88 15.93 49.81
C LYS A 4 12.45 15.26 48.56
N LYS A 5 13.57 14.48 48.72
CA LYS A 5 14.17 13.65 47.65
C LYS A 5 13.26 12.49 47.25
N LYS A 6 13.09 12.27 45.96
CA LYS A 6 12.40 11.10 45.38
C LYS A 6 13.23 9.83 45.57
N PRO A 7 12.59 8.66 45.79
CA PRO A 7 13.32 7.39 45.97
C PRO A 7 13.91 6.89 44.66
N LYS A 8 15.15 6.39 44.72
CA LYS A 8 15.86 5.75 43.60
C LYS A 8 15.19 4.41 43.24
N LYS A 9 14.81 4.21 41.99
CA LYS A 9 14.39 2.90 41.46
C LYS A 9 15.60 1.95 41.43
N LYS A 10 15.47 0.78 42.09
CA LYS A 10 16.40 -0.34 41.99
C LYS A 10 16.38 -0.88 40.54
N ILE A 11 17.55 -0.94 39.92
CA ILE A 11 17.77 -1.60 38.63
C ILE A 11 17.94 -3.10 38.96
N LEU A 12 16.97 -3.92 38.50
CA LEU A 12 17.12 -5.38 38.49
C LEU A 12 18.10 -5.75 37.38
N SER A 13 19.11 -6.52 37.77
CA SER A 13 20.12 -7.12 36.91
C SER A 13 19.47 -8.03 35.86
N LYS A 14 19.85 -7.82 34.59
CA LYS A 14 19.49 -8.70 33.46
C LYS A 14 20.28 -10.00 33.61
N GLU A 15 19.60 -11.10 33.89
CA GLU A 15 20.16 -12.45 33.71
C GLU A 15 20.32 -12.69 32.19
N LYS A 16 21.52 -13.11 31.83
CA LYS A 16 21.89 -13.55 30.47
C LYS A 16 21.32 -14.94 30.25
N LEU A 17 20.30 -15.04 29.42
CA LEU A 17 19.84 -16.30 28.85
C LEU A 17 20.81 -16.71 27.73
N THR A 18 21.54 -17.78 27.95
CA THR A 18 22.33 -18.48 26.92
C THR A 18 21.43 -19.14 25.89
N PRO A 19 21.78 -19.11 24.59
CA PRO A 19 20.98 -19.77 23.55
C PRO A 19 21.14 -21.29 23.69
N GLN A 20 20.00 -22.00 23.79
CA GLN A 20 19.96 -23.46 23.69
C GLN A 20 20.25 -23.88 22.23
N GLU A 21 21.23 -24.77 22.07
CA GLU A 21 21.59 -25.41 20.81
C GLU A 21 20.41 -26.28 20.30
N LYS A 22 20.02 -26.08 19.02
CA LYS A 22 19.10 -26.95 18.31
C LYS A 22 19.78 -28.27 17.95
N PRO A 23 19.09 -29.43 18.09
CA PRO A 23 19.68 -30.72 17.74
C PRO A 23 19.94 -30.83 16.22
N LYS A 24 21.16 -31.20 15.86
CA LYS A 24 21.58 -31.50 14.49
C LYS A 24 20.85 -32.76 14.00
N LYS A 25 19.98 -32.62 12.98
CA LYS A 25 19.46 -33.76 12.23
C LYS A 25 20.59 -34.40 11.43
N LYS A 26 20.94 -35.65 11.75
CA LYS A 26 21.81 -36.49 10.95
C LYS A 26 21.12 -36.79 9.60
N ILE A 27 21.74 -36.36 8.52
CA ILE A 27 21.34 -36.77 7.16
C ILE A 27 21.95 -38.17 6.93
N VAL A 28 21.10 -39.17 6.95
CA VAL A 28 21.45 -40.52 6.50
C VAL A 28 21.48 -40.47 4.98
N LYS A 29 22.66 -40.69 4.39
CA LYS A 29 22.82 -40.92 2.95
C LYS A 29 22.36 -42.34 2.64
N GLU A 30 21.19 -42.48 2.04
CA GLU A 30 20.80 -43.72 1.37
C GLU A 30 21.54 -43.83 0.04
N GLU A 31 22.46 -44.79 -0.03
CA GLU A 31 23.03 -45.29 -1.27
C GLU A 31 21.97 -46.05 -2.04
N LYS A 32 21.54 -45.53 -3.18
CA LYS A 32 20.69 -46.25 -4.12
C LYS A 32 21.56 -47.22 -4.93
N THR A 33 21.61 -48.46 -4.51
CA THR A 33 22.09 -49.58 -5.31
C THR A 33 21.18 -49.81 -6.53
N LYS A 34 21.75 -49.73 -7.73
CA LYS A 34 21.07 -50.05 -8.99
C LYS A 34 20.84 -51.56 -9.08
N PRO A 35 19.61 -52.04 -9.36
CA PRO A 35 19.41 -53.46 -9.65
C PRO A 35 19.97 -53.77 -11.02
N LYS A 36 20.91 -54.73 -11.09
CA LYS A 36 21.38 -55.38 -12.32
C LYS A 36 20.21 -56.19 -12.92
N LYS A 37 19.67 -55.75 -14.06
CA LYS A 37 18.74 -56.55 -14.85
C LYS A 37 19.50 -57.68 -15.51
N LYS A 38 19.19 -58.94 -15.11
CA LYS A 38 19.54 -60.16 -15.86
C LYS A 38 18.82 -60.07 -17.20
N ILE A 39 19.61 -60.23 -18.28
CA ILE A 39 19.09 -60.43 -19.64
C ILE A 39 18.62 -61.83 -19.73
N VAL A 40 17.31 -62.03 -19.77
CA VAL A 40 16.73 -63.36 -20.17
C VAL A 40 16.55 -63.28 -21.69
N THR A 41 17.32 -64.05 -22.37
CA THR A 41 17.19 -64.31 -23.84
C THR A 41 16.01 -65.24 -24.06
N GLU A 42 14.81 -64.74 -24.26
CA GLU A 42 13.70 -65.48 -24.80
C GLU A 42 13.76 -65.47 -26.32
N LYS A 43 13.74 -66.70 -26.91
CA LYS A 43 13.61 -66.90 -28.34
C LYS A 43 12.32 -66.27 -28.85
N ILE A 44 12.44 -65.24 -29.67
CA ILE A 44 11.33 -64.56 -30.31
C ILE A 44 10.82 -65.46 -31.46
N LYS A 45 9.56 -65.91 -31.39
CA LYS A 45 8.84 -66.54 -32.48
C LYS A 45 8.66 -65.56 -33.62
N GLU A 46 8.99 -65.93 -34.82
CA GLU A 46 8.78 -65.20 -36.06
C GLU A 46 7.27 -64.87 -36.21
N GLY A 47 6.93 -63.59 -36.39
CA GLY A 47 5.58 -63.16 -36.76
C GLY A 47 5.00 -61.94 -36.01
N LEU A 48 5.64 -61.38 -34.97
CA LEU A 48 5.13 -60.27 -34.27
C LEU A 48 5.71 -58.94 -34.82
N ILE A 49 4.86 -58.12 -35.47
CA ILE A 49 5.21 -56.76 -35.91
C ILE A 49 5.26 -55.89 -34.66
N LEU A 50 6.44 -55.63 -34.12
CA LEU A 50 6.63 -54.71 -33.00
C LEU A 50 6.43 -53.28 -33.48
N PRO A 51 5.65 -52.47 -32.74
CA PRO A 51 5.48 -51.05 -33.09
C PRO A 51 6.84 -50.34 -33.08
N LYS A 52 7.18 -49.65 -34.17
CA LYS A 52 8.37 -48.79 -34.21
C LYS A 52 8.31 -47.77 -33.09
N LYS A 53 9.38 -47.66 -32.27
CA LYS A 53 9.49 -46.63 -31.23
C LYS A 53 9.25 -45.27 -31.87
N LYS A 54 8.27 -44.49 -31.33
CA LYS A 54 8.07 -43.13 -31.76
C LYS A 54 9.40 -42.35 -31.66
N PRO A 55 9.75 -41.55 -32.68
CA PRO A 55 10.95 -40.74 -32.59
C PRO A 55 10.84 -39.84 -31.34
N LEU A 56 11.91 -39.76 -30.55
CA LEU A 56 12.02 -38.83 -29.42
C LEU A 56 11.78 -37.43 -29.96
N VAL A 57 10.64 -36.85 -29.61
CA VAL A 57 10.37 -35.42 -29.85
C VAL A 57 11.40 -34.69 -29.03
N VAL A 58 12.47 -34.26 -29.67
CA VAL A 58 13.41 -33.33 -29.07
C VAL A 58 12.63 -32.02 -28.90
N GLU A 59 12.11 -31.77 -27.70
CA GLU A 59 11.58 -30.47 -27.35
C GLU A 59 12.68 -29.45 -27.63
N LYS A 60 12.63 -28.80 -28.80
CA LYS A 60 13.43 -27.63 -29.05
C LYS A 60 13.15 -26.69 -27.88
N LYS A 61 14.14 -26.49 -27.00
CA LYS A 61 14.08 -25.44 -25.97
C LYS A 61 13.79 -24.16 -26.71
N ILE A 62 12.50 -23.78 -26.73
CA ILE A 62 12.05 -22.50 -27.31
C ILE A 62 12.79 -21.45 -26.51
N SER A 63 13.85 -20.90 -27.08
CA SER A 63 14.58 -19.79 -26.50
C SER A 63 13.55 -18.70 -26.30
N LYS A 64 13.21 -18.42 -25.05
CA LYS A 64 12.24 -17.36 -24.70
C LYS A 64 12.71 -16.08 -25.36
N ALA A 65 12.12 -15.75 -26.48
CA ALA A 65 12.45 -14.55 -27.23
C ALA A 65 12.47 -13.37 -26.26
N LYS A 66 13.58 -12.65 -26.18
CA LYS A 66 13.71 -11.50 -25.28
C LYS A 66 12.66 -10.48 -25.69
N LYS A 67 11.56 -10.38 -24.89
CA LYS A 67 10.48 -9.44 -25.16
C LYS A 67 11.07 -8.02 -25.26
N LYS A 68 11.00 -7.41 -26.44
CA LYS A 68 11.39 -6.03 -26.66
C LYS A 68 10.17 -5.11 -26.44
N SER A 69 10.36 -3.94 -25.86
CA SER A 69 9.29 -2.95 -25.77
C SER A 69 9.30 -2.09 -27.04
N LYS A 70 8.09 -1.77 -27.55
CA LYS A 70 7.91 -0.82 -28.63
C LYS A 70 8.11 0.64 -28.17
N TYR A 71 7.84 0.91 -26.88
CA TYR A 71 7.78 2.28 -26.34
C TYR A 71 8.98 2.66 -25.47
N TYR A 72 9.58 1.69 -24.78
CA TYR A 72 10.69 1.94 -23.84
C TYR A 72 12.02 1.53 -24.40
N ARG A 73 13.06 2.32 -24.12
CA ARG A 73 14.45 1.91 -24.36
C ARG A 73 14.77 0.65 -23.54
N LYS A 74 15.70 -0.18 -23.98
CA LYS A 74 16.07 -1.45 -23.36
C LYS A 74 16.34 -1.34 -21.85
N LYS A 75 17.08 -0.29 -21.43
CA LYS A 75 17.38 -0.02 -20.00
C LYS A 75 16.10 0.32 -19.21
N ASP A 76 15.28 1.25 -19.72
CA ASP A 76 14.06 1.70 -19.07
C ASP A 76 13.03 0.57 -19.01
N PHE A 77 12.93 -0.28 -20.03
CA PHE A 77 12.07 -1.46 -20.03
C PHE A 77 12.49 -2.49 -18.98
N ALA A 78 13.78 -2.70 -18.76
CA ALA A 78 14.27 -3.58 -17.70
C ALA A 78 13.95 -3.02 -16.31
N LEU A 79 14.10 -1.70 -16.11
CA LEU A 79 13.72 -1.02 -14.87
C LEU A 79 12.21 -1.06 -14.64
N ALA A 80 11.40 -0.84 -15.68
CA ALA A 80 9.95 -0.94 -15.63
C ALA A 80 9.50 -2.33 -15.17
N LYS A 81 10.01 -3.41 -15.77
CA LYS A 81 9.71 -4.78 -15.36
C LYS A 81 10.03 -5.03 -13.88
N LYS A 82 11.25 -4.67 -13.46
CA LYS A 82 11.66 -4.83 -12.06
C LYS A 82 10.75 -4.03 -11.11
N ALA A 83 10.43 -2.80 -11.47
CA ALA A 83 9.59 -1.94 -10.65
C ALA A 83 8.16 -2.46 -10.54
N ILE A 84 7.57 -2.97 -11.64
CA ILE A 84 6.23 -3.59 -11.64
C ILE A 84 6.23 -4.84 -10.77
N THR A 85 7.23 -5.73 -10.90
CA THR A 85 7.34 -6.92 -10.05
C THR A 85 7.41 -6.58 -8.56
N GLU A 86 8.16 -5.53 -8.18
CA GLU A 86 8.20 -5.11 -6.77
C GLU A 86 6.88 -4.46 -6.33
N MET A 87 6.19 -3.76 -7.22
CA MET A 87 4.84 -3.20 -6.98
C MET A 87 3.81 -4.31 -6.74
N GLU A 88 3.81 -5.38 -7.53
CA GLU A 88 2.94 -6.54 -7.37
C GLU A 88 3.14 -7.24 -6.01
N LYS A 89 4.40 -7.27 -5.54
CA LYS A 89 4.76 -7.73 -4.20
C LYS A 89 4.42 -6.72 -3.08
N LYS A 90 3.74 -5.62 -3.40
CA LYS A 90 3.42 -4.50 -2.48
C LYS A 90 4.64 -3.82 -1.85
N LYS A 91 5.84 -4.00 -2.42
CA LYS A 91 7.08 -3.36 -1.96
C LYS A 91 7.22 -1.97 -2.57
N TRP A 92 6.34 -1.05 -2.18
CA TRP A 92 6.15 0.27 -2.79
C TRP A 92 7.42 1.12 -2.83
N PHE A 93 8.14 1.24 -1.72
CA PHE A 93 9.38 2.02 -1.66
C PHE A 93 10.43 1.53 -2.66
N LYS A 94 10.57 0.20 -2.76
CA LYS A 94 11.52 -0.41 -3.71
C LYS A 94 11.07 -0.20 -5.15
N ALA A 95 9.79 -0.37 -5.43
CA ALA A 95 9.21 -0.10 -6.76
C ALA A 95 9.42 1.35 -7.20
N LEU A 96 9.15 2.32 -6.32
CA LEU A 96 9.38 3.74 -6.56
C LEU A 96 10.85 4.06 -6.78
N SER A 97 11.75 3.54 -5.94
CA SER A 97 13.19 3.74 -6.07
C SER A 97 13.73 3.22 -7.40
N ILE A 98 13.30 2.02 -7.83
CA ILE A 98 13.72 1.44 -9.11
C ILE A 98 13.18 2.27 -10.29
N SER A 99 11.89 2.61 -10.27
CA SER A 99 11.26 3.36 -11.36
C SER A 99 11.81 4.79 -11.51
N LYS A 100 12.23 5.42 -10.40
CA LYS A 100 12.86 6.75 -10.40
C LYS A 100 14.16 6.80 -11.21
N LYS A 101 14.88 5.66 -11.36
CA LYS A 101 16.14 5.55 -12.11
C LYS A 101 15.93 5.54 -13.63
N ALA A 102 14.71 5.27 -14.13
CA ALA A 102 14.41 5.32 -15.54
C ALA A 102 14.48 6.76 -16.06
N LYS A 103 14.96 6.95 -17.32
CA LYS A 103 14.93 8.26 -17.99
C LYS A 103 13.49 8.69 -18.27
N ASP A 104 12.67 7.77 -18.79
CA ASP A 104 11.25 7.99 -18.97
C ASP A 104 10.54 7.90 -17.62
N LYS A 105 9.93 9.01 -17.21
CA LYS A 105 9.23 9.13 -15.93
C LYS A 105 7.79 8.61 -15.94
N SER A 106 7.29 8.11 -17.07
CA SER A 106 5.93 7.57 -17.17
C SER A 106 5.71 6.38 -16.24
N ILE A 107 6.69 5.47 -16.15
CA ILE A 107 6.62 4.32 -15.23
C ILE A 107 6.66 4.76 -13.76
N TYR A 108 7.47 5.76 -13.43
CA TYR A 108 7.53 6.30 -12.08
C TYR A 108 6.18 6.93 -11.67
N ARG A 109 5.60 7.76 -12.55
CA ARG A 109 4.26 8.34 -12.33
C ARG A 109 3.19 7.26 -12.19
N PHE A 110 3.23 6.22 -13.02
CA PHE A 110 2.29 5.10 -12.93
C PHE A 110 2.38 4.38 -11.57
N ILE A 111 3.58 4.10 -11.07
CA ILE A 111 3.77 3.43 -9.78
C ILE A 111 3.36 4.34 -8.61
N GLN A 112 3.67 5.64 -8.68
CA GLN A 112 3.17 6.62 -7.70
C GLN A 112 1.64 6.62 -7.66
N TRP A 113 1.01 6.73 -8.82
CA TRP A 113 -0.44 6.71 -8.94
C TRP A 113 -1.07 5.44 -8.33
N LYS A 114 -0.53 4.27 -8.67
CA LYS A 114 -0.97 2.99 -8.10
C LYS A 114 -0.78 2.94 -6.58
N HIS A 115 0.35 3.43 -6.09
CA HIS A 115 0.62 3.52 -4.65
C HIS A 115 -0.41 4.40 -3.95
N LEU A 116 -0.65 5.60 -4.46
CA LEU A 116 -1.60 6.54 -3.89
C LEU A 116 -3.06 6.01 -3.90
N LEU A 117 -3.44 5.20 -4.88
CA LEU A 117 -4.76 4.55 -4.93
C LEU A 117 -4.89 3.35 -3.99
N THR A 118 -3.79 2.80 -3.49
CA THR A 118 -3.82 1.60 -2.64
C THR A 118 -4.36 1.93 -1.26
N LYS A 119 -5.35 1.16 -0.79
CA LYS A 119 -5.91 1.31 0.56
C LYS A 119 -4.81 1.06 1.62
N GLY A 120 -4.78 1.89 2.65
CA GLY A 120 -3.81 1.75 3.76
C GLY A 120 -2.37 2.15 3.40
N ASN A 121 -2.15 2.85 2.27
CA ASN A 121 -0.82 3.36 1.95
C ASN A 121 -0.33 4.37 2.98
N GLN A 122 0.99 4.50 3.09
CA GLN A 122 1.67 5.38 4.04
C GLN A 122 1.96 6.78 3.48
N ALA A 123 1.41 7.11 2.31
CA ALA A 123 1.59 8.41 1.70
C ALA A 123 0.98 9.52 2.57
N SER A 124 1.68 10.64 2.66
CA SER A 124 1.23 11.85 3.33
C SER A 124 0.28 12.66 2.45
N PHE A 125 -0.39 13.66 3.03
CA PHE A 125 -1.16 14.64 2.26
C PHE A 125 -0.31 15.31 1.16
N TYR A 126 0.92 15.66 1.48
CA TYR A 126 1.82 16.34 0.54
C TYR A 126 2.20 15.47 -0.67
N ASP A 127 2.29 14.15 -0.50
CA ASP A 127 2.54 13.24 -1.62
C ASP A 127 1.36 13.25 -2.61
N TYR A 128 0.12 13.26 -2.10
CA TYR A 128 -1.07 13.42 -2.92
C TYR A 128 -1.12 14.78 -3.61
N GLN A 129 -0.89 15.87 -2.86
CA GLN A 129 -0.90 17.23 -3.38
C GLN A 129 0.11 17.39 -4.51
N LEU A 130 1.34 16.93 -4.30
CA LEU A 130 2.41 17.01 -5.31
C LEU A 130 2.04 16.23 -6.59
N PHE A 131 1.49 15.02 -6.41
CA PHE A 131 1.08 14.22 -7.57
C PHE A 131 -0.07 14.89 -8.34
N ILE A 132 -1.09 15.35 -7.66
CA ILE A 132 -2.28 16.01 -8.25
C ILE A 132 -1.86 17.27 -9.01
N ASN A 133 -1.03 18.14 -8.41
CA ASN A 133 -0.61 19.39 -9.03
C ASN A 133 0.22 19.15 -10.31
N ASN A 134 1.07 18.12 -10.31
CA ASN A 134 1.93 17.82 -11.45
C ASN A 134 1.25 16.95 -12.52
N ASN A 135 0.05 16.43 -12.27
CA ASN A 135 -0.61 15.45 -13.14
C ASN A 135 -2.13 15.67 -13.19
N LYS A 136 -2.58 16.92 -13.44
CA LYS A 136 -4.01 17.32 -13.40
C LYS A 136 -4.94 16.43 -14.22
N ASN A 137 -4.48 15.94 -15.37
CA ASN A 137 -5.26 15.11 -16.31
C ASN A 137 -5.01 13.60 -16.13
N TYR A 138 -4.43 13.19 -14.99
CA TYR A 138 -4.17 11.77 -14.78
C TYR A 138 -5.46 11.00 -14.44
N PRO A 139 -5.59 9.73 -14.83
CA PRO A 139 -6.80 8.96 -14.55
C PRO A 139 -7.16 8.94 -13.07
N ARG A 140 -8.45 9.05 -12.76
CA ARG A 140 -9.02 8.98 -11.40
C ARG A 140 -8.48 10.08 -10.46
N ILE A 141 -8.16 11.27 -10.96
CA ILE A 141 -7.62 12.37 -10.15
C ILE A 141 -8.59 12.77 -9.01
N ASN A 142 -9.90 12.77 -9.26
CA ASN A 142 -10.91 13.04 -8.23
C ASN A 142 -10.88 12.00 -7.10
N ARG A 143 -10.57 10.73 -7.43
CA ARG A 143 -10.39 9.71 -6.39
C ARG A 143 -9.13 9.99 -5.55
N LEU A 144 -8.06 10.47 -6.16
CA LEU A 144 -6.87 10.90 -5.41
C LEU A 144 -7.16 12.11 -4.53
N ARG A 145 -7.94 13.09 -5.00
CA ARG A 145 -8.38 14.23 -4.18
C ARG A 145 -9.18 13.74 -2.97
N TYR A 146 -10.17 12.87 -3.18
CA TYR A 146 -10.93 12.24 -2.11
C TYR A 146 -10.03 11.55 -1.06
N LEU A 147 -9.03 10.77 -1.53
CA LEU A 147 -8.10 10.08 -0.64
C LEU A 147 -7.15 11.05 0.08
N ALA A 148 -6.75 12.16 -0.57
CA ALA A 148 -5.95 13.20 0.03
C ALA A 148 -6.68 13.89 1.19
N GLU A 149 -7.99 14.13 1.06
CA GLU A 149 -8.82 14.69 2.12
C GLU A 149 -8.73 13.88 3.42
N HIS A 150 -8.72 12.53 3.32
CA HIS A 150 -8.56 11.64 4.46
C HIS A 150 -7.14 11.65 5.08
N LYS A 151 -6.18 12.37 4.48
CA LYS A 151 -4.84 12.59 5.04
C LYS A 151 -4.67 13.98 5.68
N LEU A 152 -5.69 14.83 5.56
CA LEU A 152 -5.69 16.16 6.19
C LEU A 152 -5.73 16.04 7.71
N SER A 153 -5.05 16.96 8.38
CA SER A 153 -5.08 17.09 9.84
C SER A 153 -4.67 18.50 10.23
N THR A 154 -5.52 19.20 10.96
CA THR A 154 -5.23 20.54 11.50
C THR A 154 -4.10 20.54 12.52
N LYS A 155 -3.72 19.38 13.06
CA LYS A 155 -2.53 19.21 13.91
C LYS A 155 -1.22 19.23 13.13
N LYS A 156 -1.25 18.85 11.84
CA LYS A 156 -0.05 18.70 11.00
C LYS A 156 0.05 19.74 9.90
N ILE A 157 -1.07 20.33 9.52
CA ILE A 157 -1.18 21.27 8.40
C ILE A 157 -1.90 22.50 8.91
N SER A 158 -1.36 23.69 8.69
CA SER A 158 -1.99 24.93 9.14
C SER A 158 -3.35 25.16 8.46
N PRO A 159 -4.33 25.75 9.16
CA PRO A 159 -5.64 26.04 8.62
C PRO A 159 -5.60 26.80 7.30
N LYS A 160 -4.76 27.83 7.18
CA LYS A 160 -4.56 28.61 5.94
C LYS A 160 -4.16 27.74 4.75
N LYS A 161 -3.25 26.76 4.95
CA LYS A 161 -2.83 25.83 3.88
C LYS A 161 -3.95 24.88 3.48
N ILE A 162 -4.77 24.43 4.42
CA ILE A 162 -5.93 23.58 4.14
C ILE A 162 -6.95 24.35 3.30
N ILE A 163 -7.32 25.56 3.72
CA ILE A 163 -8.25 26.43 2.98
C ILE A 163 -7.73 26.71 1.57
N LYS A 164 -6.44 27.07 1.44
CA LYS A 164 -5.80 27.32 0.14
C LYS A 164 -5.81 26.07 -0.76
N TRP A 165 -5.68 24.86 -0.20
CA TRP A 165 -5.70 23.64 -1.00
C TRP A 165 -7.07 23.35 -1.59
N PHE A 166 -8.14 23.63 -0.86
CA PHE A 166 -9.50 23.52 -1.39
C PHE A 166 -9.81 24.59 -2.44
N ASP A 167 -9.19 25.76 -2.34
CA ASP A 167 -9.29 26.85 -3.32
C ASP A 167 -10.74 27.19 -3.71
N GLY A 168 -11.62 27.32 -2.71
CA GLY A 168 -13.05 27.56 -2.90
C GLY A 168 -13.87 26.37 -3.37
N GLN A 169 -13.25 25.24 -3.72
CA GLN A 169 -13.96 24.03 -4.14
C GLN A 169 -14.53 23.27 -2.94
N ASP A 170 -15.71 22.69 -3.13
CA ASP A 170 -16.31 21.85 -2.10
C ASP A 170 -15.51 20.55 -1.88
N PRO A 171 -15.35 20.10 -0.63
CA PRO A 171 -14.74 18.83 -0.30
C PRO A 171 -15.53 17.67 -0.90
N LEU A 172 -14.80 16.69 -1.45
CA LEU A 172 -15.37 15.47 -2.01
C LEU A 172 -15.80 14.45 -0.95
N SER A 173 -15.34 14.62 0.29
CA SER A 173 -15.66 13.72 1.41
C SER A 173 -16.23 14.46 2.59
N GLY A 174 -17.09 13.79 3.37
CA GLY A 174 -17.57 14.34 4.66
C GLY A 174 -16.42 14.60 5.63
N PHE A 175 -15.35 13.80 5.59
CA PHE A 175 -14.14 14.04 6.37
C PHE A 175 -13.44 15.34 5.94
N GLY A 176 -13.32 15.59 4.65
CA GLY A 176 -12.81 16.86 4.11
C GLY A 176 -13.62 18.06 4.58
N LYS A 177 -14.97 17.94 4.60
CA LYS A 177 -15.87 18.98 5.14
C LYS A 177 -15.59 19.28 6.61
N LEU A 178 -15.40 18.24 7.46
CA LEU A 178 -15.05 18.42 8.87
C LEU A 178 -13.74 19.20 9.04
N ILE A 179 -12.71 18.83 8.29
CA ILE A 179 -11.37 19.44 8.42
C ILE A 179 -11.34 20.85 7.83
N LEU A 180 -12.02 21.09 6.69
CA LEU A 180 -12.15 22.44 6.13
C LEU A 180 -12.97 23.34 7.05
N GLY A 181 -14.09 22.83 7.59
CA GLY A 181 -14.92 23.57 8.54
C GLY A 181 -14.14 24.00 9.79
N GLU A 182 -13.34 23.10 10.37
CA GLU A 182 -12.44 23.41 11.48
C GLU A 182 -11.42 24.49 11.10
N SER A 183 -10.86 24.39 9.90
CA SER A 183 -9.87 25.35 9.42
C SER A 183 -10.48 26.75 9.22
N LEU A 184 -11.70 26.81 8.71
CA LEU A 184 -12.43 28.08 8.55
C LEU A 184 -12.76 28.72 9.88
N ILE A 185 -13.17 27.94 10.88
CA ILE A 185 -13.41 28.49 12.24
C ILE A 185 -12.11 29.05 12.82
N ALA A 186 -10.99 28.36 12.65
CA ALA A 186 -9.70 28.81 13.14
C ALA A 186 -9.23 30.14 12.49
N GLU A 187 -9.66 30.39 11.25
CA GLU A 187 -9.37 31.67 10.52
C GLU A 187 -10.49 32.69 10.62
N GLY A 188 -11.43 32.53 11.58
CA GLY A 188 -12.47 33.53 11.90
C GLY A 188 -13.78 33.35 11.12
N ASN A 189 -13.87 32.49 10.12
CA ASN A 189 -15.11 32.27 9.38
C ASN A 189 -15.97 31.18 10.04
N SER A 190 -16.49 31.50 11.23
CA SER A 190 -17.22 30.55 12.06
C SER A 190 -18.53 30.07 11.44
N SER A 191 -19.32 30.94 10.80
CA SER A 191 -20.62 30.59 10.22
C SER A 191 -20.49 29.50 9.16
N LYS A 192 -19.64 29.72 8.13
CA LYS A 192 -19.37 28.77 7.08
C LYS A 192 -18.72 27.48 7.63
N GLY A 193 -17.81 27.64 8.59
CA GLY A 193 -17.13 26.52 9.23
C GLY A 193 -18.08 25.59 9.99
N ILE A 194 -19.01 26.13 10.78
CA ILE A 194 -20.01 25.35 11.52
C ILE A 194 -20.93 24.60 10.55
N LYS A 195 -21.39 25.26 9.48
CA LYS A 195 -22.20 24.58 8.44
C LYS A 195 -21.48 23.37 7.87
N LEU A 196 -20.20 23.53 7.48
CA LEU A 196 -19.39 22.43 6.94
C LEU A 196 -19.14 21.32 7.98
N ILE A 197 -18.97 21.65 9.25
CA ILE A 197 -18.84 20.63 10.31
C ILE A 197 -20.14 19.83 10.43
N LYS A 198 -21.32 20.45 10.42
CA LYS A 198 -22.61 19.75 10.47
C LYS A 198 -22.79 18.85 9.26
N ASP A 199 -22.59 19.37 8.05
CA ASP A 199 -22.66 18.60 6.82
C ASP A 199 -21.65 17.43 6.79
N GLY A 200 -20.43 17.70 7.25
CA GLY A 200 -19.39 16.69 7.35
C GLY A 200 -19.72 15.62 8.40
N TRP A 201 -20.28 16.03 9.54
CA TRP A 201 -20.75 15.08 10.56
C TRP A 201 -21.79 14.12 9.99
N ILE A 202 -22.77 14.63 9.26
CA ILE A 202 -23.82 13.82 8.65
C ILE A 202 -23.23 12.85 7.62
N THR A 203 -22.37 13.32 6.72
CA THR A 203 -21.98 12.58 5.50
C THR A 203 -20.65 11.83 5.60
N ALA A 204 -19.86 12.04 6.68
CA ALA A 204 -18.56 11.38 6.79
C ALA A 204 -18.67 9.90 7.15
N ASN A 205 -18.00 9.06 6.36
CA ASN A 205 -17.76 7.67 6.72
C ASN A 205 -16.61 7.62 7.73
N LEU A 206 -16.93 7.48 9.00
CA LEU A 206 -16.00 7.52 10.13
C LEU A 206 -15.86 6.13 10.76
N SER A 207 -14.65 5.79 11.19
CA SER A 207 -14.45 4.66 12.09
C SER A 207 -15.10 4.93 13.45
N ARG A 208 -15.34 3.88 14.26
CA ARG A 208 -15.88 4.06 15.62
C ARG A 208 -15.04 5.01 16.48
N SER A 209 -13.73 4.94 16.36
CA SER A 209 -12.79 5.82 17.07
C SER A 209 -12.88 7.26 16.61
N ASP A 210 -12.92 7.48 15.29
CA ASP A 210 -13.04 8.82 14.71
C ASP A 210 -14.40 9.44 15.05
N MET A 211 -15.48 8.66 14.97
CA MET A 211 -16.81 9.13 15.35
C MET A 211 -16.86 9.58 16.79
N LYS A 212 -16.29 8.79 17.73
CA LYS A 212 -16.20 9.15 19.16
C LYS A 212 -15.37 10.45 19.34
N PHE A 213 -14.25 10.55 18.63
CA PHE A 213 -13.38 11.72 18.67
C PHE A 213 -14.09 12.97 18.16
N PHE A 214 -14.66 12.94 16.96
CA PHE A 214 -15.31 14.10 16.37
C PHE A 214 -16.59 14.49 17.10
N ARG A 215 -17.37 13.54 17.60
CA ARG A 215 -18.53 13.82 18.46
C ARG A 215 -18.13 14.63 19.69
N LYS A 216 -17.05 14.24 20.38
CA LYS A 216 -16.55 15.00 21.54
C LYS A 216 -16.04 16.38 21.14
N LYS A 217 -15.27 16.44 20.05
CA LYS A 217 -14.62 17.67 19.57
C LYS A 217 -15.61 18.72 19.12
N TYR A 218 -16.66 18.32 18.41
CA TYR A 218 -17.64 19.23 17.82
C TYR A 218 -18.96 19.31 18.60
N LYS A 219 -19.01 18.77 19.83
CA LYS A 219 -20.23 18.76 20.68
C LYS A 219 -20.93 20.12 20.73
N LYS A 220 -20.19 21.22 20.82
CA LYS A 220 -20.74 22.56 20.92
C LYS A 220 -21.43 23.07 19.65
N TYR A 221 -21.18 22.44 18.49
CA TYR A 221 -21.74 22.83 17.21
C TYR A 221 -22.86 21.88 16.74
N LEU A 222 -22.89 20.65 17.25
CA LEU A 222 -23.83 19.62 16.87
C LEU A 222 -25.07 19.66 17.75
N GLN A 223 -26.26 19.61 17.13
CA GLN A 223 -27.57 19.55 17.77
C GLN A 223 -28.20 18.16 17.62
N ALA A 224 -29.27 17.84 18.34
CA ALA A 224 -29.97 16.57 18.27
C ALA A 224 -30.35 16.18 16.84
N ASP A 225 -30.84 17.13 16.05
CA ASP A 225 -31.20 16.96 14.64
C ASP A 225 -30.03 16.50 13.76
N ASP A 226 -28.80 16.97 14.04
CA ASP A 226 -27.62 16.56 13.28
C ASP A 226 -27.26 15.06 13.50
N TYR A 227 -27.63 14.52 14.68
CA TYR A 227 -27.43 13.09 14.97
C TYR A 227 -28.51 12.24 14.29
N ILE A 228 -29.77 12.71 14.25
CA ILE A 228 -30.87 12.05 13.53
C ILE A 228 -30.54 11.99 12.04
N LYS A 229 -30.23 13.12 11.42
CA LYS A 229 -29.84 13.20 10.00
C LYS A 229 -28.65 12.28 9.66
N ARG A 230 -27.71 12.14 10.58
CA ARG A 230 -26.62 11.21 10.36
C ARG A 230 -27.10 9.74 10.37
N ALA A 231 -27.99 9.40 11.28
CA ALA A 231 -28.54 8.04 11.35
C ALA A 231 -29.35 7.69 10.08
N ASP A 232 -30.09 8.66 9.55
CA ASP A 232 -30.89 8.51 8.34
C ASP A 232 -29.99 8.41 7.06
N TYR A 233 -28.80 9.01 7.10
CA TYR A 233 -27.87 9.03 5.97
C TYR A 233 -27.07 7.72 5.84
N LEU A 234 -26.78 7.01 6.94
CA LEU A 234 -25.92 5.82 6.98
C LEU A 234 -26.67 4.53 6.70
#